data_133930472f1bc360ca44035a7527fbc4
#
_entry.id   133930472f1bc360ca44035a7527fbc4
#
_cell.length_a   1.000
_cell.length_b   1.000
_cell.length_c   1.000
_cell.angle_alpha   90.00
_cell.angle_beta   90.00
_cell.angle_gamma   90.00
#
_symmetry.space_group_name_H-M   'P 1'
#
loop_
_entity.id
_entity.type
_entity.pdbx_description
1 polymer ?
#
loop_
_entity_poly.entity_id
_entity_poly.type
_entity_poly.pdbx_seq_one_letter_code
_entity_poly.pdbx_strand_id
1 'polypeptide(L)'
;MPAFLPRSAKILIVFALVGPLVGLAVFSLGMGVFAVIDGHVDGMWLSPFFILYGLFFAHFVGLPWALVAGLCASVIASRMTDRRLWIGAMSGVVSFVSAALFKTVQIPLAPAYAGGAGGDTFTWGIAAVMLLVHVIAATASWLIARRFA
;
A
#
# COMPACT_ATOMS: atom_id res chain seq x y z
N MET A 1 -2.28 -20.28 11.54
CA MET A 1 -1.23 -19.57 12.29
C MET A 1 -1.06 -20.23 13.66
N PRO A 2 0.17 -20.27 14.24
CA PRO A 2 0.39 -20.91 15.53
C PRO A 2 -0.47 -20.27 16.63
N ALA A 3 -1.03 -21.11 17.51
CA ALA A 3 -1.93 -20.67 18.58
C ALA A 3 -1.27 -19.76 19.63
N PHE A 4 0.06 -19.85 19.77
CA PHE A 4 0.80 -19.08 20.76
C PHE A 4 1.07 -17.62 20.36
N LEU A 5 0.81 -17.22 19.10
CA LEU A 5 1.02 -15.83 18.70
C LEU A 5 -0.10 -14.92 19.19
N PRO A 6 0.25 -13.77 19.81
CA PRO A 6 -0.75 -12.78 20.21
C PRO A 6 -1.52 -12.25 18.99
N ARG A 7 -2.75 -11.83 19.21
CA ARG A 7 -3.65 -11.32 18.16
C ARG A 7 -3.02 -10.23 17.30
N SER A 8 -2.33 -9.28 17.93
CA SER A 8 -1.62 -8.18 17.25
C SER A 8 -0.53 -8.70 16.31
N ALA A 9 0.25 -9.68 16.73
CA ALA A 9 1.29 -10.26 15.89
C ALA A 9 0.71 -10.96 14.65
N LYS A 10 -0.43 -11.67 14.80
CA LYS A 10 -1.10 -12.28 13.66
C LYS A 10 -1.60 -11.24 12.65
N ILE A 11 -2.15 -10.12 13.13
CA ILE A 11 -2.58 -9.01 12.28
C ILE A 11 -1.37 -8.44 11.52
N LEU A 12 -0.28 -8.13 12.22
CA LEU A 12 0.94 -7.58 11.61
C LEU A 12 1.53 -8.49 10.54
N ILE A 13 1.60 -9.80 10.80
CA ILE A 13 2.12 -10.79 9.84
C ILE A 13 1.25 -10.80 8.58
N VAL A 14 -0.09 -10.78 8.72
CA VAL A 14 -0.98 -10.74 7.56
C VAL A 14 -0.78 -9.46 6.77
N PHE A 15 -0.70 -8.31 7.43
CA PHE A 15 -0.48 -7.04 6.74
C PHE A 15 0.88 -6.99 6.04
N ALA A 16 1.94 -7.51 6.66
CA ALA A 16 3.27 -7.58 6.08
C ALA A 16 3.35 -8.46 4.84
N LEU A 17 2.61 -9.58 4.82
CA LEU A 17 2.64 -10.52 3.69
C LEU A 17 1.63 -10.15 2.60
N VAL A 18 0.40 -9.83 2.97
CA VAL A 18 -0.70 -9.62 2.02
C VAL A 18 -0.72 -8.19 1.49
N GLY A 19 -0.41 -7.20 2.35
CA GLY A 19 -0.47 -5.78 1.99
C GLY A 19 0.35 -5.43 0.75
N PRO A 20 1.65 -5.73 0.71
CA PRO A 20 2.50 -5.46 -0.45
C PRO A 20 2.04 -6.18 -1.72
N LEU A 21 1.55 -7.43 -1.61
CA LEU A 21 1.08 -8.21 -2.76
C LEU A 21 -0.18 -7.61 -3.38
N VAL A 22 -1.17 -7.28 -2.55
CA VAL A 22 -2.41 -6.64 -3.01
C VAL A 22 -2.11 -5.24 -3.53
N GLY A 23 -1.23 -4.48 -2.84
CA GLY A 23 -0.80 -3.16 -3.28
C GLY A 23 -0.17 -3.19 -4.67
N LEU A 24 0.73 -4.15 -4.92
CA LEU A 24 1.33 -4.36 -6.25
C LEU A 24 0.27 -4.68 -7.30
N ALA A 25 -0.65 -5.61 -7.01
CA ALA A 25 -1.70 -5.99 -7.96
C ALA A 25 -2.59 -4.79 -8.33
N VAL A 26 -3.05 -4.03 -7.35
CA VAL A 26 -3.88 -2.84 -7.56
C VAL A 26 -3.12 -1.76 -8.33
N PHE A 27 -1.85 -1.52 -7.97
CA PHE A 27 -0.99 -0.57 -8.67
C PHE A 27 -0.77 -0.97 -10.12
N SER A 28 -0.41 -2.24 -10.40
CA SER A 28 -0.17 -2.73 -11.75
C SER A 28 -1.43 -2.66 -12.62
N LEU A 29 -2.60 -3.01 -12.07
CA LEU A 29 -3.88 -2.85 -12.76
C LEU A 29 -4.19 -1.39 -13.06
N GLY A 30 -3.98 -0.49 -12.08
CA GLY A 30 -4.19 0.94 -12.26
C GLY A 30 -3.28 1.51 -13.36
N MET A 31 -2.01 1.18 -13.34
CA MET A 31 -1.06 1.61 -14.39
C MET A 31 -1.40 1.03 -15.74
N GLY A 32 -1.86 -0.24 -15.80
CA GLY A 32 -2.33 -0.85 -17.04
C GLY A 32 -3.54 -0.11 -17.64
N VAL A 33 -4.50 0.28 -16.81
CA VAL A 33 -5.67 1.08 -17.25
C VAL A 33 -5.21 2.44 -17.77
N PHE A 34 -4.31 3.15 -17.10
CA PHE A 34 -3.78 4.42 -17.57
C PHE A 34 -3.05 4.26 -18.90
N ALA A 35 -2.22 3.24 -19.07
CA ALA A 35 -1.50 2.97 -20.32
C ALA A 35 -2.47 2.75 -21.50
N VAL A 36 -3.59 2.06 -21.26
CA VAL A 36 -4.64 1.86 -22.27
C VAL A 36 -5.33 3.18 -22.63
N ILE A 37 -5.66 4.02 -21.64
CA ILE A 37 -6.32 5.30 -21.86
C ILE A 37 -5.41 6.26 -22.65
N ASP A 38 -4.12 6.28 -22.35
CA ASP A 38 -3.13 7.14 -23.00
C ASP A 38 -2.64 6.58 -24.35
N GLY A 39 -3.16 5.42 -24.79
CA GLY A 39 -2.80 4.79 -26.05
C GLY A 39 -1.39 4.17 -26.07
N HIS A 40 -0.71 4.10 -24.92
CA HIS A 40 0.62 3.50 -24.76
C HIS A 40 0.47 2.07 -24.20
N VAL A 41 0.02 1.15 -25.06
CA VAL A 41 -0.14 -0.26 -24.67
C VAL A 41 1.21 -0.98 -24.74
N ASP A 42 2.16 -0.53 -23.97
CA ASP A 42 3.38 -1.30 -23.74
C ASP A 42 3.02 -2.39 -22.72
N GLY A 43 2.89 -3.64 -23.16
CA GLY A 43 2.59 -4.80 -22.31
C GLY A 43 3.62 -5.05 -21.18
N MET A 44 4.51 -4.11 -20.96
CA MET A 44 5.57 -4.12 -19.95
C MET A 44 5.03 -4.31 -18.53
N TRP A 45 3.89 -3.68 -18.20
CA TRP A 45 3.27 -3.75 -16.86
C TRP A 45 2.73 -5.14 -16.49
N LEU A 46 2.47 -5.97 -17.48
CA LEU A 46 1.99 -7.34 -17.32
C LEU A 46 3.09 -8.37 -17.63
N SER A 47 4.31 -7.93 -17.94
CA SER A 47 5.40 -8.86 -18.21
C SER A 47 5.77 -9.65 -16.94
N PRO A 48 6.11 -10.94 -17.06
CA PRO A 48 6.55 -11.73 -15.89
C PRO A 48 7.75 -11.12 -15.17
N PHE A 49 8.63 -10.44 -15.91
CA PHE A 49 9.79 -9.76 -15.37
C PHE A 49 9.37 -8.58 -14.50
N PHE A 50 8.41 -7.77 -14.94
CA PHE A 50 7.88 -6.65 -14.16
C PHE A 50 7.17 -7.13 -12.88
N ILE A 51 6.43 -8.24 -12.98
CA ILE A 51 5.74 -8.83 -11.83
C ILE A 51 6.76 -9.33 -10.78
N LEU A 52 7.81 -10.04 -11.20
CA LEU A 52 8.85 -10.55 -10.31
C LEU A 52 9.64 -9.40 -9.65
N TYR A 53 10.05 -8.41 -10.44
CA TYR A 53 10.75 -7.25 -9.95
C TYR A 53 9.87 -6.39 -9.04
N GLY A 54 8.60 -6.23 -9.44
CA GLY A 54 7.58 -5.54 -8.67
C GLY A 54 7.29 -6.20 -7.32
N LEU A 55 7.29 -7.53 -7.25
CA LEU A 55 7.15 -8.28 -6.00
C LEU A 55 8.27 -7.96 -5.01
N PHE A 56 9.50 -7.92 -5.48
CA PHE A 56 10.65 -7.56 -4.65
C PHE A 56 10.53 -6.11 -4.15
N PHE A 57 10.28 -5.17 -5.06
CA PHE A 57 10.11 -3.75 -4.70
C PHE A 57 8.90 -3.50 -3.82
N ALA A 58 7.77 -4.14 -4.08
CA ALA A 58 6.56 -3.98 -3.28
C ALA A 58 6.80 -4.39 -1.82
N HIS A 59 7.63 -5.42 -1.57
CA HIS A 59 7.98 -5.80 -0.21
C HIS A 59 8.94 -4.79 0.43
N PHE A 60 9.97 -4.34 -0.27
CA PHE A 60 10.91 -3.37 0.28
C PHE A 60 10.28 -2.00 0.56
N VAL A 61 9.54 -1.48 -0.41
CA VAL A 61 8.93 -0.15 -0.33
C VAL A 61 7.58 -0.18 0.40
N GLY A 62 6.80 -1.25 0.21
CA GLY A 62 5.45 -1.39 0.77
C GLY A 62 5.42 -1.90 2.20
N LEU A 63 6.45 -2.66 2.63
CA LEU A 63 6.47 -3.28 3.95
C LEU A 63 6.37 -2.27 5.11
N PRO A 64 7.12 -1.16 5.15
CA PRO A 64 7.00 -0.19 6.23
C PRO A 64 5.55 0.34 6.36
N TRP A 65 4.92 0.64 5.25
CA TRP A 65 3.55 1.18 5.21
C TRP A 65 2.49 0.14 5.54
N ALA A 66 2.72 -1.11 5.13
CA ALA A 66 1.89 -2.24 5.53
C ALA A 66 1.97 -2.48 7.05
N LEU A 67 3.13 -2.33 7.66
CA LEU A 67 3.31 -2.41 9.11
C LEU A 67 2.62 -1.26 9.84
N VAL A 68 2.70 -0.03 9.33
CA VAL A 68 1.96 1.12 9.89
C VAL A 68 0.45 0.85 9.84
N ALA A 69 -0.07 0.37 8.70
CA ALA A 69 -1.47 -0.01 8.58
C ALA A 69 -1.85 -1.14 9.54
N GLY A 70 -1.02 -2.16 9.66
CA GLY A 70 -1.22 -3.30 10.56
C GLY A 70 -1.22 -2.90 12.04
N LEU A 71 -0.31 -2.00 12.45
CA LEU A 71 -0.28 -1.43 13.80
C LEU A 71 -1.57 -0.64 14.08
N CYS A 72 -1.97 0.23 13.17
CA CYS A 72 -3.20 1.00 13.28
C CYS A 72 -4.42 0.08 13.42
N ALA A 73 -4.54 -0.92 12.55
CA ALA A 73 -5.62 -1.92 12.60
C ALA A 73 -5.60 -2.69 13.93
N SER A 74 -4.43 -3.06 14.43
CA SER A 74 -4.27 -3.77 15.71
C SER A 74 -4.73 -2.93 16.89
N VAL A 75 -4.34 -1.64 16.93
CA VAL A 75 -4.74 -0.71 18.00
C VAL A 75 -6.25 -0.46 17.97
N ILE A 76 -6.83 -0.23 16.80
CA ILE A 76 -8.28 -0.03 16.67
C ILE A 76 -9.02 -1.31 17.08
N ALA A 77 -8.58 -2.46 16.59
CA ALA A 77 -9.21 -3.75 16.88
C ALA A 77 -9.11 -4.16 18.35
N SER A 78 -8.10 -3.68 19.08
CA SER A 78 -7.97 -3.94 20.53
C SER A 78 -9.01 -3.17 21.35
N ARG A 79 -9.49 -2.03 20.83
CA ARG A 79 -10.46 -1.16 21.49
C ARG A 79 -11.89 -1.38 21.06
N MET A 80 -12.12 -2.13 19.99
CA MET A 80 -13.44 -2.37 19.41
C MET A 80 -13.73 -3.86 19.34
N THR A 81 -14.91 -4.25 19.83
CA THR A 81 -15.38 -5.63 19.77
C THR A 81 -15.88 -6.01 18.38
N ASP A 82 -16.18 -5.01 17.56
CA ASP A 82 -16.80 -5.19 16.26
C ASP A 82 -15.76 -5.27 15.14
N ARG A 83 -15.78 -6.35 14.35
CA ARG A 83 -14.84 -6.63 13.25
C ARG A 83 -15.23 -5.91 11.95
N ARG A 84 -15.49 -4.61 12.02
CA ARG A 84 -15.99 -3.83 10.88
C ARG A 84 -14.95 -3.64 9.79
N LEU A 85 -15.41 -3.56 8.53
CA LEU A 85 -14.56 -3.34 7.35
C LEU A 85 -13.84 -1.99 7.38
N TRP A 86 -14.45 -0.98 7.97
CA TRP A 86 -13.86 0.36 8.04
C TRP A 86 -12.51 0.40 8.78
N ILE A 87 -12.20 -0.61 9.65
CA ILE A 87 -10.90 -0.70 10.32
C ILE A 87 -9.78 -0.83 9.28
N GLY A 88 -9.96 -1.68 8.26
CA GLY A 88 -9.01 -1.81 7.17
C GLY A 88 -8.88 -0.52 6.36
N ALA A 89 -10.01 0.10 6.00
CA ALA A 89 -10.02 1.34 5.22
C ALA A 89 -9.30 2.49 5.96
N MET A 90 -9.62 2.71 7.24
CA MET A 90 -8.96 3.75 8.06
C MET A 90 -7.46 3.48 8.23
N SER A 91 -7.09 2.21 8.40
CA SER A 91 -5.67 1.83 8.48
C SER A 91 -4.93 2.13 7.17
N GLY A 92 -5.59 1.96 6.03
CA GLY A 92 -5.06 2.32 4.72
C GLY A 92 -4.88 3.83 4.55
N VAL A 93 -5.86 4.63 5.00
CA VAL A 93 -5.74 6.10 5.00
C VAL A 93 -4.58 6.56 5.87
N VAL A 94 -4.44 6.02 7.10
CA VAL A 94 -3.32 6.36 7.98
C VAL A 94 -1.98 5.98 7.35
N SER A 95 -1.90 4.81 6.72
CA SER A 95 -0.70 4.37 6.00
C SER A 95 -0.34 5.32 4.85
N PHE A 96 -1.32 5.72 4.05
CA PHE A 96 -1.12 6.67 2.95
C PHE A 96 -0.65 8.04 3.46
N VAL A 97 -1.29 8.60 4.48
CA VAL A 97 -0.90 9.89 5.08
C VAL A 97 0.52 9.82 5.63
N SER A 98 0.87 8.72 6.31
CA SER A 98 2.23 8.51 6.82
C SER A 98 3.26 8.45 5.69
N ALA A 99 2.95 7.76 4.58
CA ALA A 99 3.82 7.70 3.42
C ALA A 99 3.98 9.07 2.73
N ALA A 100 2.88 9.82 2.61
CA ALA A 100 2.91 11.17 2.03
C ALA A 100 3.75 12.14 2.89
N LEU A 101 3.57 12.10 4.21
CA LEU A 101 4.37 12.92 5.14
C LEU A 101 5.85 12.55 5.09
N PHE A 102 6.18 11.27 5.04
CA PHE A 102 7.56 10.80 4.92
C PHE A 102 8.21 11.30 3.64
N LYS A 103 7.48 11.26 2.51
CA LYS A 103 7.95 11.77 1.23
C LYS A 103 8.19 13.28 1.27
N THR A 104 7.30 14.04 1.89
CA THR A 104 7.46 15.51 2.01
C THR A 104 8.68 15.89 2.86
N VAL A 105 9.02 15.09 3.86
CA VAL A 105 10.22 15.31 4.69
C VAL A 105 11.52 14.95 3.94
N GLN A 106 11.50 13.99 3.02
CA GLN A 106 12.70 13.56 2.28
C GLN A 106 13.01 14.41 1.03
N ILE A 107 12.02 15.07 0.44
CA ILE A 107 12.20 15.89 -0.78
C ILE A 107 13.26 16.99 -0.61
N PRO A 108 13.42 17.67 0.53
CA PRO A 108 14.46 18.67 0.71
C PRO A 108 15.89 18.11 0.68
N LEU A 109 16.07 16.79 0.86
CA LEU A 109 17.39 16.14 0.91
C LEU A 109 17.88 15.63 -0.45
N ALA A 110 17.10 15.78 -1.52
CA ALA A 110 17.47 15.40 -2.89
C ALA A 110 17.45 16.60 -3.85
N PRO A 111 18.41 17.56 -3.74
CA PRO A 111 18.32 18.83 -4.44
C PRO A 111 18.67 18.79 -5.93
N ALA A 112 19.12 17.68 -6.51
CA ALA A 112 19.80 17.74 -7.79
C ALA A 112 19.06 17.14 -9.00
N TYR A 113 17.94 16.48 -8.84
CA TYR A 113 17.24 15.83 -9.96
C TYR A 113 15.91 16.48 -10.36
N ALA A 114 15.57 17.61 -9.76
CA ALA A 114 14.35 18.37 -10.07
C ALA A 114 14.53 19.39 -11.24
N GLY A 115 15.61 19.30 -11.98
CA GLY A 115 15.91 20.23 -13.10
C GLY A 115 15.14 19.97 -14.39
N GLY A 116 14.13 19.13 -14.41
CA GLY A 116 13.21 18.97 -15.52
C GLY A 116 11.99 19.87 -15.34
N ALA A 117 11.64 20.65 -16.35
CA ALA A 117 10.49 21.59 -16.41
C ALA A 117 9.09 20.93 -16.26
N GLY A 118 8.98 19.88 -15.47
CA GLY A 118 7.76 19.12 -15.15
C GLY A 118 7.59 18.82 -13.67
N GLY A 119 8.31 19.52 -12.78
CA GLY A 119 8.44 19.19 -11.35
C GLY A 119 7.16 19.27 -10.50
N ASP A 120 6.07 19.83 -10.99
CA ASP A 120 4.89 20.11 -10.15
C ASP A 120 3.65 19.27 -10.50
N THR A 121 3.75 18.33 -11.43
CA THR A 121 2.64 17.43 -11.74
C THR A 121 2.75 16.09 -10.99
N PHE A 122 3.01 16.13 -9.70
CA PHE A 122 2.47 15.09 -8.82
C PHE A 122 0.95 15.28 -8.83
N THR A 123 0.38 14.89 -9.96
CA THR A 123 -1.01 15.14 -10.27
C THR A 123 -1.85 14.51 -9.16
N TRP A 124 -2.87 15.24 -8.71
CA TRP A 124 -3.89 14.73 -7.77
C TRP A 124 -4.39 13.33 -8.16
N GLY A 125 -4.29 12.97 -9.46
CA GLY A 125 -4.55 11.64 -9.97
C GLY A 125 -3.63 10.57 -9.39
N ILE A 126 -2.32 10.80 -9.36
CA ILE A 126 -1.37 9.83 -8.78
C ILE A 126 -1.61 9.69 -7.27
N ALA A 127 -1.87 10.80 -6.57
CA ALA A 127 -2.20 10.76 -5.14
C ALA A 127 -3.48 9.95 -4.88
N ALA A 128 -4.51 10.13 -5.70
CA ALA A 128 -5.76 9.37 -5.60
C ALA A 128 -5.55 7.87 -5.85
N VAL A 129 -4.76 7.51 -6.86
CA VAL A 129 -4.40 6.09 -7.12
C VAL A 129 -3.63 5.51 -5.94
N MET A 130 -2.65 6.22 -5.41
CA MET A 130 -1.87 5.75 -4.26
C MET A 130 -2.74 5.59 -3.01
N LEU A 131 -3.67 6.51 -2.76
CA LEU A 131 -4.65 6.37 -1.68
C LEU A 131 -5.50 5.12 -1.86
N LEU A 132 -6.02 4.89 -3.06
CA LEU A 132 -6.80 3.69 -3.39
C LEU A 132 -5.99 2.42 -3.16
N VAL A 133 -4.74 2.38 -3.60
CA VAL A 133 -3.83 1.23 -3.38
C VAL A 133 -3.71 0.93 -1.89
N HIS A 134 -3.47 1.95 -1.06
CA HIS A 134 -3.31 1.76 0.39
C HIS A 134 -4.62 1.29 1.05
N VAL A 135 -5.75 1.89 0.69
CA VAL A 135 -7.06 1.54 1.25
C VAL A 135 -7.47 0.12 0.86
N ILE A 136 -7.32 -0.26 -0.41
CA ILE A 136 -7.68 -1.60 -0.89
C ILE A 136 -6.76 -2.65 -0.27
N ALA A 137 -5.43 -2.42 -0.28
CA ALA A 137 -4.46 -3.35 0.29
C ALA A 137 -4.68 -3.55 1.79
N ALA A 138 -4.92 -2.49 2.55
CA ALA A 138 -5.18 -2.58 3.99
C ALA A 138 -6.53 -3.26 4.28
N THR A 139 -7.57 -2.96 3.49
CA THR A 139 -8.89 -3.59 3.67
C THR A 139 -8.83 -5.08 3.37
N ALA A 140 -8.17 -5.49 2.29
CA ALA A 140 -7.97 -6.91 1.96
C ALA A 140 -7.16 -7.63 3.04
N SER A 141 -6.07 -7.01 3.51
CA SER A 141 -5.26 -7.55 4.60
C SER A 141 -6.09 -7.71 5.89
N TRP A 142 -6.93 -6.72 6.21
CA TRP A 142 -7.83 -6.80 7.36
C TRP A 142 -8.88 -7.91 7.24
N LEU A 143 -9.49 -8.07 6.04
CA LEU A 143 -10.45 -9.15 5.78
C LEU A 143 -9.86 -10.54 6.04
N ILE A 144 -8.59 -10.71 5.72
CA ILE A 144 -7.86 -11.96 5.98
C ILE A 144 -7.48 -12.04 7.47
N ALA A 145 -6.87 -10.98 8.03
CA ALA A 145 -6.40 -10.94 9.40
C ALA A 145 -7.50 -11.21 10.43
N ARG A 146 -8.71 -10.67 10.22
CA ARG A 146 -9.86 -10.85 11.13
C ARG A 146 -10.31 -12.30 11.29
N ARG A 147 -9.94 -13.20 10.36
CA ARG A 147 -10.23 -14.64 10.46
C ARG A 147 -9.33 -15.35 11.46
N PHE A 148 -8.15 -14.77 11.72
CA PHE A 148 -7.14 -15.33 12.62
C PHE A 148 -7.04 -14.57 13.95
N ALA A 149 -7.67 -13.42 14.01
CA ALA A 149 -7.74 -12.54 15.17
C ALA A 149 -9.06 -12.75 15.93
#